data_c4098d4008e4bab3b77b5a38691e7813
#
_entry.id   c4098d4008e4bab3b77b5a38691e7813
#
_cell.length_a   1.000
_cell.length_b   1.000
_cell.length_c   1.000
_cell.angle_alpha   90.00
_cell.angle_beta   90.00
_cell.angle_gamma   90.00
#
_symmetry.space_group_name_H-M   'P 1'
#
loop_
_entity.id
_entity.type
_entity.pdbx_description
1 polymer ?
#
loop_
_entity_poly.entity_id
_entity_poly.type
_entity_poly.pdbx_seq_one_letter_code
_entity_poly.pdbx_strand_id
1 'polypeptide(L)'
;MTALRILHVLSASVWVGGTVILVFVGVPAIRQLEGEARATAMRTLGRRWRPIGWSAMAVAVLSGLWLTDRHGGFNRAALDTDFDRALILKSVLVALLVVGGLLHDYVLGPRLQRELRARDPSAPTTRRRLVVVGWFNFGLTIAVPVLGAVVLSTLD
;
A
#
# COMPACT_ATOMS: atom_id res chain seq x y z
N MET A 1 16.58 18.22 8.11
CA MET A 1 16.67 17.12 7.14
C MET A 1 16.52 15.75 7.79
N THR A 2 17.26 15.43 8.85
CA THR A 2 17.24 14.11 9.52
C THR A 2 15.86 13.71 10.05
N ALA A 3 15.17 14.61 10.75
CA ALA A 3 13.84 14.32 11.31
C ALA A 3 12.80 13.91 10.23
N LEU A 4 12.81 14.57 9.06
CA LEU A 4 11.90 14.26 7.98
C LEU A 4 12.20 12.89 7.34
N ARG A 5 13.48 12.54 7.20
CA ARG A 5 13.89 11.20 6.75
C ARG A 5 13.44 10.12 7.73
N ILE A 6 13.63 10.36 9.04
CA ILE A 6 13.15 9.44 10.09
C ILE A 6 11.64 9.28 10.01
N LEU A 7 10.89 10.37 9.89
CA LEU A 7 9.44 10.33 9.77
C LEU A 7 8.99 9.52 8.53
N HIS A 8 9.65 9.75 7.38
CA HIS A 8 9.39 9.00 6.15
C HIS A 8 9.63 7.49 6.34
N VAL A 9 10.77 7.12 6.89
CA VAL A 9 11.13 5.71 7.11
C VAL A 9 10.20 5.05 8.11
N LEU A 10 9.90 5.70 9.24
CA LEU A 10 8.99 5.14 10.26
C LEU A 10 7.58 4.93 9.71
N SER A 11 7.03 5.92 9.00
CA SER A 11 5.69 5.79 8.41
C SER A 11 5.65 4.71 7.32
N ALA A 12 6.67 4.62 6.45
CA ALA A 12 6.80 3.54 5.49
C ALA A 12 6.90 2.16 6.18
N SER A 13 7.66 2.07 7.29
CA SER A 13 7.79 0.82 8.06
C SER A 13 6.47 0.38 8.69
N VAL A 14 5.66 1.32 9.20
CA VAL A 14 4.31 1.01 9.71
C VAL A 14 3.42 0.48 8.59
N TRP A 15 3.44 1.09 7.41
CA TRP A 15 2.67 0.61 6.25
C TRP A 15 3.12 -0.78 5.80
N VAL A 16 4.41 -0.97 5.55
CA VAL A 16 4.97 -2.23 5.05
C VAL A 16 4.80 -3.34 6.07
N GLY A 17 5.25 -3.13 7.31
CA GLY A 17 5.18 -4.13 8.38
C GLY A 17 3.74 -4.51 8.72
N GLY A 18 2.84 -3.53 8.81
CA GLY A 18 1.42 -3.78 9.05
C GLY A 18 0.77 -4.56 7.92
N THR A 19 1.08 -4.26 6.65
CA THR A 19 0.58 -5.01 5.50
C THR A 19 1.11 -6.45 5.50
N VAL A 20 2.39 -6.67 5.81
CA VAL A 20 2.97 -8.01 5.93
C VAL A 20 2.28 -8.81 7.04
N ILE A 21 2.10 -8.23 8.22
CA ILE A 21 1.39 -8.89 9.33
C ILE A 21 -0.05 -9.23 8.94
N LEU A 22 -0.74 -8.32 8.26
CA LEU A 22 -2.11 -8.58 7.81
C LEU A 22 -2.19 -9.75 6.84
N VAL A 23 -1.30 -9.79 5.83
CA VAL A 23 -1.32 -10.80 4.77
C VAL A 23 -0.92 -12.18 5.29
N PHE A 24 0.12 -12.26 6.10
CA PHE A 24 0.70 -13.55 6.53
C PHE A 24 0.20 -14.06 7.88
N VAL A 25 -0.34 -13.19 8.73
CA VAL A 25 -0.80 -13.57 10.06
C VAL A 25 -2.30 -13.31 10.21
N GLY A 26 -2.75 -12.08 10.04
CA GLY A 26 -4.12 -11.67 10.33
C GLY A 26 -5.16 -12.36 9.45
N VAL A 27 -4.98 -12.28 8.12
CA VAL A 27 -5.91 -12.90 7.16
C VAL A 27 -5.92 -14.43 7.26
N PRO A 28 -4.79 -15.14 7.33
CA PRO A 28 -4.79 -16.59 7.55
C PRO A 28 -5.45 -17.03 8.86
N ALA A 29 -5.18 -16.34 9.98
CA ALA A 29 -5.82 -16.63 11.26
C ALA A 29 -7.35 -16.47 11.18
N ILE A 30 -7.85 -15.40 10.57
CA ILE A 30 -9.29 -15.19 10.40
C ILE A 30 -9.92 -16.21 9.45
N ARG A 31 -9.18 -16.75 8.48
CA ARG A 31 -9.67 -17.77 7.56
C ARG A 31 -10.00 -19.11 8.25
N GLN A 32 -9.45 -19.35 9.44
CA GLN A 32 -9.77 -20.53 10.27
C GLN A 32 -11.15 -20.42 10.93
N LEU A 33 -11.71 -19.22 11.03
CA LEU A 33 -13.06 -19.00 11.52
C LEU A 33 -14.09 -19.34 10.45
N GLU A 34 -15.31 -19.68 10.87
CA GLU A 34 -16.42 -20.00 9.98
C GLU A 34 -17.55 -18.98 10.05
N GLY A 35 -18.41 -19.00 9.05
CA GLY A 35 -19.67 -18.26 9.01
C GLY A 35 -19.53 -16.77 9.31
N GLU A 36 -20.40 -16.30 10.21
CA GLU A 36 -20.50 -14.88 10.56
C GLU A 36 -19.31 -14.39 11.41
N ALA A 37 -18.70 -15.27 12.21
CA ALA A 37 -17.50 -14.93 13.00
C ALA A 37 -16.35 -14.50 12.07
N ARG A 38 -16.11 -15.25 11.00
CA ARG A 38 -15.12 -14.90 9.96
C ARG A 38 -15.44 -13.56 9.29
N ALA A 39 -16.70 -13.38 8.87
CA ALA A 39 -17.11 -12.15 8.20
C ALA A 39 -16.94 -10.91 9.13
N THR A 40 -17.28 -11.07 10.41
CA THR A 40 -17.15 -10.01 11.41
C THR A 40 -15.70 -9.69 11.71
N ALA A 41 -14.85 -10.69 11.89
CA ALA A 41 -13.42 -10.52 12.12
C ALA A 41 -12.74 -9.79 10.95
N MET A 42 -13.03 -10.20 9.70
CA MET A 42 -12.50 -9.51 8.51
C MET A 42 -12.93 -8.05 8.43
N ARG A 43 -14.21 -7.75 8.69
CA ARG A 43 -14.70 -6.36 8.71
C ARG A 43 -14.02 -5.54 9.80
N THR A 44 -13.86 -6.10 10.99
CA THR A 44 -13.24 -5.43 12.14
C THR A 44 -11.77 -5.15 11.88
N LEU A 45 -11.02 -6.13 11.36
CA LEU A 45 -9.63 -5.97 10.99
C LEU A 45 -9.44 -4.83 9.95
N GLY A 46 -10.20 -4.87 8.85
CA GLY A 46 -10.12 -3.84 7.82
C GLY A 46 -10.51 -2.45 8.33
N ARG A 47 -11.56 -2.34 9.16
CA ARG A 47 -12.00 -1.07 9.74
C ARG A 47 -10.97 -0.46 10.68
N ARG A 48 -10.27 -1.28 11.47
CA ARG A 48 -9.23 -0.81 12.40
C ARG A 48 -7.92 -0.50 11.69
N TRP A 49 -7.57 -1.29 10.67
CA TRP A 49 -6.33 -1.08 9.92
C TRP A 49 -6.37 0.16 9.01
N ARG A 50 -7.50 0.41 8.34
CA ARG A 50 -7.61 1.52 7.37
C ARG A 50 -7.09 2.86 7.89
N PRO A 51 -7.55 3.40 9.02
CA PRO A 51 -7.06 4.70 9.48
C PRO A 51 -5.55 4.67 9.76
N ILE A 52 -5.03 3.61 10.36
CA ILE A 52 -3.60 3.48 10.68
C ILE A 52 -2.79 3.40 9.39
N GLY A 53 -3.15 2.49 8.49
CA GLY A 53 -2.44 2.28 7.23
C GLY A 53 -2.47 3.53 6.34
N TRP A 54 -3.66 4.11 6.12
CA TRP A 54 -3.77 5.29 5.26
C TRP A 54 -3.11 6.54 5.85
N SER A 55 -3.11 6.72 7.17
CA SER A 55 -2.34 7.80 7.81
C SER A 55 -0.84 7.59 7.63
N ALA A 56 -0.34 6.37 7.84
CA ALA A 56 1.06 6.04 7.61
C ALA A 56 1.46 6.24 6.13
N MET A 57 0.62 5.79 5.19
CA MET A 57 0.82 6.00 3.76
C MET A 57 0.85 7.50 3.41
N ALA A 58 -0.08 8.29 3.91
CA ALA A 58 -0.14 9.73 3.64
C ALA A 58 1.12 10.44 4.16
N VAL A 59 1.56 10.14 5.38
CA VAL A 59 2.79 10.70 5.95
C VAL A 59 4.01 10.28 5.14
N ALA A 60 4.10 9.01 4.73
CA ALA A 60 5.19 8.51 3.89
C ALA A 60 5.22 9.21 2.53
N VAL A 61 4.08 9.36 1.86
CA VAL A 61 3.99 10.04 0.55
C VAL A 61 4.37 11.52 0.69
N LEU A 62 3.75 12.25 1.63
CA LEU A 62 3.99 13.69 1.79
C LEU A 62 5.44 13.98 2.18
N SER A 63 6.02 13.22 3.11
CA SER A 63 7.42 13.36 3.49
C SER A 63 8.36 12.98 2.34
N GLY A 64 8.02 11.96 1.55
CA GLY A 64 8.77 11.55 0.37
C GLY A 64 8.76 12.61 -0.74
N LEU A 65 7.61 13.22 -1.01
CA LEU A 65 7.48 14.33 -1.97
C LEU A 65 8.32 15.55 -1.53
N TRP A 66 8.26 15.89 -0.26
CA TRP A 66 9.07 16.98 0.28
C TRP A 66 10.57 16.69 0.18
N LEU A 67 11.00 15.47 0.52
CA LEU A 67 12.40 15.07 0.37
C LEU A 67 12.85 15.14 -1.08
N THR A 68 12.02 14.73 -2.03
CA THR A 68 12.29 14.80 -3.47
C THR A 68 12.44 16.25 -3.94
N ASP A 69 11.52 17.13 -3.55
CA ASP A 69 11.55 18.56 -3.89
C ASP A 69 12.85 19.22 -3.39
N ARG A 70 13.24 18.95 -2.13
CA ARG A 70 14.47 19.48 -1.52
C ARG A 70 15.76 19.02 -2.20
N HIS A 71 15.73 17.90 -2.92
CA HIS A 71 16.86 17.42 -3.72
C HIS A 71 16.78 17.87 -5.19
N GLY A 72 15.84 18.77 -5.53
CA GLY A 72 15.64 19.30 -6.89
C GLY A 72 15.08 18.28 -7.88
N GLY A 73 14.52 17.14 -7.39
CA GLY A 73 14.08 16.03 -8.21
C GLY A 73 12.95 16.34 -9.19
N PHE A 74 12.03 17.26 -8.84
CA PHE A 74 10.94 17.63 -9.77
C PHE A 74 11.31 18.71 -10.78
N ASN A 75 12.34 19.50 -10.53
CA ASN A 75 12.80 20.54 -11.46
C ASN A 75 13.76 20.01 -12.55
N ARG A 76 14.20 18.78 -12.40
CA ARG A 76 15.03 18.09 -13.40
C ARG A 76 14.11 17.31 -14.32
N ALA A 77 13.70 17.93 -15.41
CA ALA A 77 12.94 17.29 -16.48
C ALA A 77 13.76 16.21 -17.24
N ALA A 78 15.00 15.99 -16.83
CA ALA A 78 15.92 15.13 -17.51
C ALA A 78 16.10 13.82 -16.74
N LEU A 79 15.90 12.72 -17.41
CA LEU A 79 16.29 11.36 -17.01
C LEU A 79 17.82 11.19 -17.12
N ASP A 80 18.57 12.17 -16.62
CA ASP A 80 20.00 12.29 -16.90
C ASP A 80 20.85 11.38 -16.04
N THR A 81 20.35 11.07 -14.82
CA THR A 81 21.08 10.19 -13.89
C THR A 81 20.26 8.94 -13.55
N ASP A 82 20.95 7.89 -13.14
CA ASP A 82 20.28 6.66 -12.66
C ASP A 82 19.44 6.93 -11.39
N PHE A 83 19.84 7.91 -10.59
CA PHE A 83 19.07 8.39 -9.45
C PHE A 83 17.72 8.98 -9.90
N ASP A 84 17.70 9.86 -10.91
CA ASP A 84 16.47 10.49 -11.40
C ASP A 84 15.52 9.46 -11.98
N ARG A 85 16.03 8.50 -12.77
CA ARG A 85 15.24 7.38 -13.33
C ARG A 85 14.63 6.51 -12.24
N ALA A 86 15.41 6.15 -11.23
CA ALA A 86 14.95 5.34 -10.11
C ALA A 86 13.93 6.09 -9.24
N LEU A 87 14.09 7.40 -9.05
CA LEU A 87 13.14 8.24 -8.32
C LEU A 87 11.79 8.35 -9.06
N ILE A 88 11.81 8.53 -10.38
CA ILE A 88 10.60 8.54 -11.21
C ILE A 88 9.91 7.18 -11.14
N LEU A 89 10.65 6.08 -11.33
CA LEU A 89 10.09 4.73 -11.24
C LEU A 89 9.44 4.50 -9.87
N LYS A 90 10.14 4.87 -8.78
CA LYS A 90 9.60 4.78 -7.42
C LYS A 90 8.31 5.59 -7.27
N SER A 91 8.26 6.81 -7.80
CA SER A 91 7.08 7.68 -7.73
C SER A 91 5.89 7.06 -8.47
N VAL A 92 6.11 6.47 -9.63
CA VAL A 92 5.09 5.74 -10.40
C VAL A 92 4.59 4.53 -9.61
N LEU A 93 5.49 3.72 -9.01
CA LEU A 93 5.10 2.56 -8.22
C LEU A 93 4.29 2.97 -6.96
N VAL A 94 4.67 4.08 -6.31
CA VAL A 94 3.90 4.65 -5.19
C VAL A 94 2.51 5.11 -5.65
N ALA A 95 2.40 5.78 -6.78
CA ALA A 95 1.11 6.18 -7.34
C ALA A 95 0.22 4.97 -7.63
N LEU A 96 0.76 3.93 -8.26
CA LEU A 96 0.03 2.67 -8.50
C LEU A 96 -0.38 1.99 -7.19
N LEU A 97 0.47 1.98 -6.17
CA LEU A 97 0.18 1.44 -4.85
C LEU A 97 -0.98 2.19 -4.18
N VAL A 98 -0.98 3.53 -4.24
CA VAL A 98 -2.07 4.36 -3.70
C VAL A 98 -3.38 4.10 -4.44
N VAL A 99 -3.37 4.16 -5.77
CA VAL A 99 -4.56 3.93 -6.61
C VAL A 99 -5.11 2.52 -6.40
N GLY A 100 -4.26 1.51 -6.43
CA GLY A 100 -4.66 0.12 -6.19
C GLY A 100 -5.20 -0.10 -4.78
N GLY A 101 -4.62 0.56 -3.76
CA GLY A 101 -5.12 0.54 -2.38
C GLY A 101 -6.50 1.19 -2.25
N LEU A 102 -6.71 2.35 -2.87
CA LEU A 102 -8.02 3.01 -2.92
C LEU A 102 -9.06 2.13 -3.59
N LEU A 103 -8.72 1.53 -4.73
CA LEU A 103 -9.59 0.59 -5.44
C LEU A 103 -9.93 -0.62 -4.57
N HIS A 104 -8.94 -1.21 -3.90
CA HIS A 104 -9.13 -2.36 -3.02
C HIS A 104 -10.03 -2.03 -1.83
N ASP A 105 -9.73 -0.94 -1.10
CA ASP A 105 -10.35 -0.64 0.20
C ASP A 105 -11.71 0.07 0.08
N TYR A 106 -11.86 0.96 -0.89
CA TYR A 106 -13.04 1.83 -0.97
C TYR A 106 -14.00 1.46 -2.12
N VAL A 107 -13.55 0.66 -3.09
CA VAL A 107 -14.40 0.23 -4.20
C VAL A 107 -14.72 -1.26 -4.09
N LEU A 108 -13.70 -2.13 -4.22
CA LEU A 108 -13.91 -3.58 -4.30
C LEU A 108 -14.35 -4.19 -2.97
N GLY A 109 -13.77 -3.77 -1.85
CA GLY A 109 -14.13 -4.26 -0.52
C GLY A 109 -15.60 -4.00 -0.16
N PRO A 110 -16.09 -2.75 -0.20
CA PRO A 110 -17.49 -2.43 0.06
C PRO A 110 -18.46 -3.05 -0.95
N ARG A 111 -18.06 -3.14 -2.24
CA ARG A 111 -18.86 -3.81 -3.27
C ARG A 111 -19.05 -5.28 -2.95
N LEU A 112 -17.97 -6.01 -2.67
CA LEU A 112 -18.06 -7.42 -2.29
C LEU A 112 -18.97 -7.63 -1.07
N GLN A 113 -18.88 -6.75 -0.07
CA GLN A 113 -19.74 -6.87 1.12
C GLN A 113 -21.24 -6.68 0.80
N ARG A 114 -21.58 -5.76 -0.11
CA ARG A 114 -22.96 -5.56 -0.58
C ARG A 114 -23.46 -6.78 -1.34
N GLU A 115 -22.67 -7.30 -2.29
CA GLU A 115 -22.99 -8.46 -3.11
C GLU A 115 -23.21 -9.72 -2.24
N LEU A 116 -22.34 -9.95 -1.24
CA LEU A 116 -22.50 -11.08 -0.31
C LEU A 116 -23.78 -10.98 0.53
N ARG A 117 -24.18 -9.78 0.99
CA ARG A 117 -25.42 -9.58 1.73
C ARG A 117 -26.65 -9.79 0.87
N ALA A 118 -26.58 -9.36 -0.39
CA ALA A 118 -27.65 -9.53 -1.37
C ALA A 118 -27.72 -10.95 -1.97
N ARG A 119 -26.78 -11.84 -1.64
CA ARG A 119 -26.59 -13.15 -2.28
C ARG A 119 -26.46 -13.03 -3.81
N ASP A 120 -25.79 -11.95 -4.27
CA ASP A 120 -25.61 -11.65 -5.68
C ASP A 120 -24.65 -12.67 -6.33
N PRO A 121 -25.00 -13.23 -7.49
CA PRO A 121 -24.15 -14.18 -8.22
C PRO A 121 -22.83 -13.60 -8.69
N SER A 122 -22.65 -12.27 -8.70
CA SER A 122 -21.39 -11.60 -9.07
C SER A 122 -20.33 -11.62 -7.94
N ALA A 123 -20.70 -11.94 -6.69
CA ALA A 123 -19.79 -11.92 -5.54
C ALA A 123 -18.49 -12.73 -5.74
N PRO A 124 -18.48 -13.95 -6.34
CA PRO A 124 -17.23 -14.67 -6.61
C PRO A 124 -16.28 -13.92 -7.54
N THR A 125 -16.81 -13.25 -8.57
CA THR A 125 -16.03 -12.46 -9.51
C THR A 125 -15.40 -11.25 -8.84
N THR A 126 -16.18 -10.51 -8.05
CA THR A 126 -15.68 -9.35 -7.27
C THR A 126 -14.64 -9.79 -6.26
N ARG A 127 -14.83 -10.94 -5.60
CA ARG A 127 -13.84 -11.52 -4.68
C ARG A 127 -12.53 -11.85 -5.39
N ARG A 128 -12.57 -12.43 -6.59
CA ARG A 128 -11.36 -12.71 -7.37
C ARG A 128 -10.61 -11.43 -7.72
N ARG A 129 -11.31 -10.40 -8.17
CA ARG A 129 -10.71 -9.07 -8.45
C ARG A 129 -10.08 -8.47 -7.20
N LEU A 130 -10.75 -8.51 -6.06
CA LEU A 130 -10.24 -8.04 -4.79
C LEU A 130 -8.92 -8.74 -4.41
N VAL A 131 -8.87 -10.06 -4.56
CA VAL A 131 -7.67 -10.85 -4.26
C VAL A 131 -6.52 -10.51 -5.21
N VAL A 132 -6.79 -10.39 -6.51
CA VAL A 132 -5.75 -10.03 -7.51
C VAL A 132 -5.19 -8.64 -7.23
N VAL A 133 -6.04 -7.64 -7.01
CA VAL A 133 -5.61 -6.28 -6.67
C VAL A 133 -4.85 -6.27 -5.34
N GLY A 134 -5.28 -7.06 -4.36
CA GLY A 134 -4.59 -7.19 -3.08
C GLY A 134 -3.16 -7.74 -3.23
N TRP A 135 -2.97 -8.80 -4.01
CA TRP A 135 -1.64 -9.36 -4.27
C TRP A 135 -0.76 -8.43 -5.08
N PHE A 136 -1.31 -7.75 -6.08
CA PHE A 136 -0.59 -6.72 -6.83
C PHE A 136 -0.10 -5.60 -5.91
N ASN A 137 -0.98 -5.06 -5.07
CA ASN A 137 -0.61 -4.05 -4.08
C ASN A 137 0.42 -4.54 -3.07
N PHE A 138 0.31 -5.80 -2.63
CA PHE A 138 1.31 -6.39 -1.75
C PHE A 138 2.68 -6.43 -2.44
N GLY A 139 2.76 -6.85 -3.69
CA GLY A 139 3.98 -6.81 -4.49
C GLY A 139 4.59 -5.41 -4.58
N LEU A 140 3.77 -4.38 -4.83
CA LEU A 140 4.20 -2.99 -4.84
C LEU A 140 4.68 -2.51 -3.45
N THR A 141 4.01 -2.94 -2.39
CA THR A 141 4.40 -2.62 -1.00
C THR A 141 5.81 -3.10 -0.67
N ILE A 142 6.23 -4.23 -1.24
CA ILE A 142 7.60 -4.73 -1.08
C ILE A 142 8.58 -4.08 -2.08
N ALA A 143 8.17 -3.91 -3.34
CA ALA A 143 9.04 -3.36 -4.38
C ALA A 143 9.47 -1.91 -4.11
N VAL A 144 8.58 -1.07 -3.58
CA VAL A 144 8.87 0.36 -3.33
C VAL A 144 10.02 0.59 -2.35
N PRO A 145 10.08 -0.04 -1.16
CA PRO A 145 11.22 0.13 -0.25
C PRO A 145 12.51 -0.52 -0.78
N VAL A 146 12.42 -1.65 -1.49
CA VAL A 146 13.59 -2.28 -2.12
C VAL A 146 14.20 -1.33 -3.14
N LEU A 147 13.39 -0.74 -4.03
CA LEU A 147 13.87 0.27 -4.97
C LEU A 147 14.44 1.49 -4.25
N GLY A 148 13.83 1.90 -3.13
CA GLY A 148 14.36 2.99 -2.29
C GLY A 148 15.76 2.71 -1.74
N ALA A 149 16.04 1.47 -1.33
CA ALA A 149 17.36 1.06 -0.87
C ALA A 149 18.38 1.02 -2.02
N VAL A 150 17.99 0.54 -3.21
CA VAL A 150 18.84 0.56 -4.42
C VAL A 150 19.18 1.99 -4.81
N VAL A 151 18.22 2.94 -4.80
CA VAL A 151 18.47 4.35 -5.09
C VAL A 151 19.50 4.96 -4.13
N LEU A 152 19.46 4.60 -2.84
CA LEU A 152 20.43 5.09 -1.88
C LEU A 152 21.85 4.56 -2.16
N SER A 153 21.98 3.31 -2.60
CA SER A 153 23.29 2.72 -2.91
C SER A 153 23.93 3.28 -4.18
N THR A 154 23.21 4.02 -5.01
CA THR A 154 23.78 4.71 -6.20
C THR A 154 24.30 6.12 -5.88
N LEU A 155 24.16 6.57 -4.63
CA LEU A 155 24.64 7.89 -4.17
C LEU A 155 26.02 7.82 -3.50
N ASP A 156 26.52 6.62 -3.23
CA ASP A 156 27.88 6.35 -2.69
C ASP A 156 28.84 6.10 -3.85
#